data_3fa0144f178ddfaff2c86889feaf1b4a
#
_entry.id   3fa0144f178ddfaff2c86889feaf1b4a
#
_cell.length_a   1.000
_cell.length_b   1.000
_cell.length_c   1.000
_cell.angle_alpha   90.00
_cell.angle_beta   90.00
_cell.angle_gamma   90.00
#
_symmetry.space_group_name_H-M   'P 1'
#
loop_
_entity.id
_entity.type
_entity.pdbx_description
1 polymer ?
#
loop_
_entity_poly.entity_id
_entity_poly.type
_entity_poly.pdbx_seq_one_letter_code
_entity_poly.pdbx_strand_id
1 'polypeptide(L)'
;SKYSEIYEDVERDGHERSDWNADISDFLWNQMNVKEYNPMYCRQRCSYRGQCYYHNLRQRLPIEYGIILCNQDLLAVNMRKRLTDSKELFPHQFEFVVIDEAHNLESRVRSSYTQDMNYRKMFQEADAARQINRSIGEPLDNKLREYHKLLNEVFTALQEQIRKQDAYAEKEGREIERYSVEPKKLRALEKFCGCIHDINFYISMDFGLDDYSRNRDYSREIEALEEQERFFKSLKAEDSEDIFWMTTKGKSRENICLSSCPKEVDKLTSRLLFQSEDFTTILTSATITSGNSDNYLMNYRYFINNIKFPYKKGIVSEPKQSPFAYDEHAMIYYTENMPHPSRQREQFIAAGVQEIIRLLRLTEGKTLILFTAKTDMREVFQLLQDRK
;
A
#
# COMPACT_ATOMS: atom_id res chain seq x y z
N SER A 1 -9.77 30.38 -10.49
CA SER A 1 -8.47 29.70 -10.44
C SER A 1 -8.69 28.19 -10.37
N LYS A 2 -7.78 27.40 -10.90
CA LYS A 2 -7.85 25.93 -10.89
C LYS A 2 -8.10 25.33 -9.48
N TYR A 3 -7.79 26.10 -8.45
CA TYR A 3 -8.00 25.72 -7.04
C TYR A 3 -9.40 26.05 -6.51
N SER A 4 -10.12 27.05 -7.05
CA SER A 4 -11.49 27.36 -6.63
C SER A 4 -12.49 26.31 -7.12
N GLU A 5 -12.33 25.79 -8.34
CA GLU A 5 -13.17 24.68 -8.85
C GLU A 5 -12.99 23.42 -8.04
N ILE A 6 -11.76 23.12 -7.62
CA ILE A 6 -11.45 21.99 -6.74
C ILE A 6 -12.11 22.15 -5.37
N TYR A 7 -12.12 23.35 -4.79
CA TYR A 7 -12.76 23.62 -3.51
C TYR A 7 -14.27 23.49 -3.58
N GLU A 8 -14.90 23.97 -4.64
CA GLU A 8 -16.35 23.87 -4.83
C GLU A 8 -16.83 22.44 -5.02
N ASP A 9 -16.03 21.56 -5.66
CA ASP A 9 -16.34 20.15 -5.82
C ASP A 9 -16.20 19.36 -4.52
N VAL A 10 -15.20 19.66 -3.69
CA VAL A 10 -15.01 19.03 -2.37
C VAL A 10 -16.12 19.38 -1.39
N GLU A 11 -16.63 20.61 -1.43
CA GLU A 11 -17.72 21.04 -0.53
C GLU A 11 -19.04 20.33 -0.87
N ARG A 12 -19.22 19.86 -2.11
CA ARG A 12 -20.50 19.33 -2.56
C ARG A 12 -20.71 17.85 -2.29
N ASP A 13 -19.75 16.97 -2.59
CA ASP A 13 -20.03 15.53 -2.68
C ASP A 13 -18.95 14.58 -2.09
N GLY A 14 -17.84 15.04 -1.55
CA GLY A 14 -16.80 14.21 -0.93
C GLY A 14 -16.18 13.19 -1.89
N HIS A 15 -15.90 13.58 -3.11
CA HIS A 15 -15.44 12.72 -4.19
C HIS A 15 -14.08 12.06 -3.90
N GLU A 16 -13.93 10.83 -4.36
CA GLU A 16 -12.63 10.18 -4.43
C GLU A 16 -11.75 10.86 -5.50
N ARG A 17 -10.44 10.75 -5.35
CA ARG A 17 -9.47 11.34 -6.31
C ARG A 17 -9.75 10.93 -7.76
N SER A 18 -10.28 9.73 -7.98
CA SER A 18 -10.62 9.20 -9.30
C SER A 18 -11.79 9.90 -9.99
N ASP A 19 -12.65 10.56 -9.22
CA ASP A 19 -13.88 11.19 -9.72
C ASP A 19 -13.63 12.62 -10.21
N TRP A 20 -12.43 13.13 -9.95
CA TRP A 20 -12.07 14.49 -10.29
C TRP A 20 -11.60 14.61 -11.74
N ASN A 21 -12.19 15.52 -12.47
CA ASN A 21 -11.81 15.82 -13.86
C ASN A 21 -10.46 16.55 -13.98
N ALA A 22 -9.92 17.06 -12.89
CA ALA A 22 -8.63 17.71 -12.84
C ALA A 22 -7.51 16.72 -12.51
N ASP A 23 -6.40 16.79 -13.25
CA ASP A 23 -5.19 16.02 -12.94
C ASP A 23 -4.55 16.57 -11.65
N ILE A 24 -4.88 15.95 -10.52
CA ILE A 24 -4.40 16.35 -9.21
C ILE A 24 -3.07 15.65 -8.94
N SER A 25 -2.00 16.43 -8.79
CA SER A 25 -0.70 15.89 -8.43
C SER A 25 -0.73 15.16 -7.08
N ASP A 26 0.13 14.15 -6.91
CA ASP A 26 0.26 13.44 -5.62
C ASP A 26 0.60 14.38 -4.46
N PHE A 27 1.37 15.42 -4.74
CA PHE A 27 1.69 16.45 -3.75
C PHE A 27 0.43 17.18 -3.26
N LEU A 28 -0.41 17.66 -4.18
CA LEU A 28 -1.65 18.37 -3.82
C LEU A 28 -2.64 17.42 -3.12
N TRP A 29 -2.83 16.21 -3.66
CA TRP A 29 -3.69 15.21 -3.01
C TRP A 29 -3.23 14.91 -1.58
N ASN A 30 -1.92 14.79 -1.37
CA ASN A 30 -1.35 14.55 -0.06
C ASN A 30 -1.56 15.70 0.94
N GLN A 31 -1.79 16.91 0.49
CA GLN A 31 -2.15 18.04 1.36
C GLN A 31 -3.64 18.10 1.67
N MET A 32 -4.49 17.60 0.79
CA MET A 32 -5.95 17.72 0.89
C MET A 32 -6.62 16.52 1.56
N ASN A 33 -6.08 15.31 1.36
CA ASN A 33 -6.70 14.11 1.90
C ASN A 33 -6.59 14.04 3.43
N VAL A 34 -7.62 13.51 4.07
CA VAL A 34 -7.61 13.27 5.51
C VAL A 34 -6.77 12.03 5.80
N LYS A 35 -5.56 12.21 6.30
CA LYS A 35 -4.65 11.10 6.66
C LYS A 35 -4.90 10.58 8.06
N GLU A 36 -5.31 11.44 8.96
CA GLU A 36 -5.60 11.13 10.34
C GLU A 36 -6.92 11.74 10.78
N TYR A 37 -7.65 10.97 11.58
CA TYR A 37 -8.89 11.42 12.21
C TYR A 37 -8.71 11.49 13.72
N ASN A 38 -8.74 12.70 14.28
CA ASN A 38 -8.77 12.91 15.71
C ASN A 38 -10.18 13.33 16.14
N PRO A 39 -10.99 12.41 16.73
CA PRO A 39 -12.38 12.69 17.09
C PRO A 39 -12.53 13.88 18.04
N MET A 40 -11.62 14.01 19.01
CA MET A 40 -11.69 15.06 20.02
C MET A 40 -11.45 16.44 19.44
N TYR A 41 -10.45 16.54 18.57
CA TYR A 41 -10.23 17.79 17.87
C TYR A 41 -11.34 18.14 16.88
N CYS A 42 -11.75 17.20 16.06
CA CYS A 42 -12.80 17.44 15.09
C CYS A 42 -14.10 17.91 15.75
N ARG A 43 -14.41 17.39 16.94
CA ARG A 43 -15.58 17.83 17.73
C ARG A 43 -15.41 19.20 18.37
N GLN A 44 -14.26 19.50 18.94
CA GLN A 44 -14.10 20.62 19.86
C GLN A 44 -13.44 21.85 19.25
N ARG A 45 -12.50 21.67 18.32
CA ARG A 45 -11.60 22.73 17.85
C ARG A 45 -11.61 23.01 16.37
N CYS A 46 -12.09 22.05 15.53
CA CYS A 46 -12.09 22.23 14.08
C CYS A 46 -13.19 23.22 13.68
N SER A 47 -12.82 24.30 13.00
CA SER A 47 -13.78 25.31 12.49
C SER A 47 -14.71 24.74 11.40
N TYR A 48 -14.29 23.69 10.69
CA TYR A 48 -15.07 23.04 9.62
C TYR A 48 -15.90 21.84 10.10
N ARG A 49 -15.99 21.58 11.40
CA ARG A 49 -16.64 20.39 11.98
C ARG A 49 -18.06 20.12 11.46
N GLY A 50 -18.86 21.18 11.24
CA GLY A 50 -20.24 21.07 10.77
C GLY A 50 -20.37 20.78 9.27
N GLN A 51 -19.36 21.10 8.48
CA GLN A 51 -19.33 20.97 7.02
C GLN A 51 -18.44 19.82 6.54
N CYS A 52 -17.58 19.28 7.42
CA CYS A 52 -16.64 18.25 7.06
C CYS A 52 -17.35 16.90 6.82
N TYR A 53 -17.45 16.51 5.55
CA TYR A 53 -18.04 15.23 5.13
C TYR A 53 -17.42 14.04 5.87
N TYR A 54 -16.07 13.96 5.93
CA TYR A 54 -15.38 12.87 6.59
C TYR A 54 -15.68 12.77 8.09
N HIS A 55 -15.71 13.91 8.79
CA HIS A 55 -16.09 13.94 10.20
C HIS A 55 -17.53 13.48 10.42
N ASN A 56 -18.47 13.99 9.62
CA ASN A 56 -19.88 13.64 9.70
C ASN A 56 -20.11 12.15 9.40
N LEU A 57 -19.49 11.62 8.33
CA LEU A 57 -19.54 10.20 8.01
C LEU A 57 -19.03 9.35 9.18
N ARG A 58 -17.89 9.70 9.78
CA ARG A 58 -17.30 8.97 10.90
C ARG A 58 -18.17 8.99 12.17
N GLN A 59 -18.96 10.03 12.37
CA GLN A 59 -19.92 10.11 13.48
C GLN A 59 -21.17 9.26 13.23
N ARG A 60 -21.60 9.14 11.97
CA ARG A 60 -22.83 8.44 11.58
C ARG A 60 -22.64 6.95 11.43
N LEU A 61 -21.46 6.49 11.00
CA LEU A 61 -21.15 5.07 10.76
C LEU A 61 -21.60 4.14 11.90
N PRO A 62 -21.33 4.43 13.20
CA PRO A 62 -21.74 3.53 14.28
C PRO A 62 -23.23 3.52 14.61
N ILE A 63 -23.99 4.48 14.11
CA ILE A 63 -25.37 4.74 14.57
C ILE A 63 -26.40 4.42 13.47
N GLU A 64 -26.08 4.74 12.22
CA GLU A 64 -27.08 4.79 11.14
C GLU A 64 -26.98 3.59 10.18
N TYR A 65 -25.86 2.88 10.14
CA TYR A 65 -25.61 1.86 9.12
C TYR A 65 -25.46 0.47 9.73
N GLY A 66 -26.32 -0.46 9.27
CA GLY A 66 -26.24 -1.88 9.63
C GLY A 66 -25.24 -2.68 8.80
N ILE A 67 -24.86 -2.16 7.61
CA ILE A 67 -23.90 -2.80 6.70
C ILE A 67 -22.88 -1.76 6.26
N ILE A 68 -21.59 -2.11 6.33
CA ILE A 68 -20.47 -1.29 5.86
C ILE A 68 -19.78 -2.06 4.73
N LEU A 69 -19.74 -1.46 3.54
CA LEU A 69 -19.00 -2.00 2.39
C LEU A 69 -17.66 -1.27 2.28
N CYS A 70 -16.58 -2.04 2.18
CA CYS A 70 -15.24 -1.49 1.96
C CYS A 70 -14.40 -2.46 1.14
N ASN A 71 -13.27 -1.97 0.59
CA ASN A 71 -12.30 -2.86 -0.02
C ASN A 71 -11.46 -3.59 1.04
N GLN A 72 -10.80 -4.68 0.63
CA GLN A 72 -9.97 -5.49 1.54
C GLN A 72 -8.77 -4.73 2.11
N ASP A 73 -8.21 -3.76 1.37
CA ASP A 73 -7.09 -2.94 1.86
C ASP A 73 -7.52 -2.09 3.06
N LEU A 74 -8.68 -1.46 2.97
CA LEU A 74 -9.23 -0.64 4.06
C LEU A 74 -9.59 -1.51 5.28
N LEU A 75 -10.13 -2.71 5.04
CA LEU A 75 -10.39 -3.69 6.10
C LEU A 75 -9.08 -4.08 6.81
N ALA A 76 -8.03 -4.42 6.05
CA ALA A 76 -6.74 -4.83 6.62
C ALA A 76 -6.11 -3.71 7.45
N VAL A 77 -6.18 -2.45 6.98
CA VAL A 77 -5.72 -1.27 7.74
C VAL A 77 -6.53 -1.09 9.03
N ASN A 78 -7.85 -1.24 8.96
CA ASN A 78 -8.71 -1.12 10.14
C ASN A 78 -8.39 -2.17 11.19
N MET A 79 -8.26 -3.43 10.78
CA MET A 79 -7.94 -4.54 11.67
C MET A 79 -6.55 -4.38 12.30
N ARG A 80 -5.55 -3.90 11.53
CA ARG A 80 -4.23 -3.58 12.07
C ARG A 80 -4.31 -2.51 13.16
N LYS A 81 -5.05 -1.42 12.91
CA LYS A 81 -5.25 -0.34 13.89
C LYS A 81 -5.89 -0.86 15.18
N ARG A 82 -6.83 -1.78 15.06
CA ARG A 82 -7.46 -2.44 16.22
C ARG A 82 -6.46 -3.20 17.09
N LEU A 83 -5.51 -3.93 16.50
CA LEU A 83 -4.47 -4.66 17.24
C LEU A 83 -3.43 -3.75 17.91
N THR A 84 -3.24 -2.54 17.41
CA THR A 84 -2.23 -1.59 17.92
C THR A 84 -2.82 -0.51 18.83
N ASP A 85 -4.06 -0.69 19.32
CA ASP A 85 -4.82 0.30 20.10
C ASP A 85 -4.90 1.69 19.42
N SER A 86 -4.66 1.71 18.10
CA SER A 86 -4.81 2.90 17.28
C SER A 86 -6.29 3.18 17.02
N LYS A 87 -6.63 4.42 16.67
CA LYS A 87 -8.02 4.79 16.36
C LYS A 87 -8.53 4.03 15.13
N GLU A 88 -9.45 3.13 15.35
CA GLU A 88 -10.09 2.34 14.29
C GLU A 88 -10.85 3.24 13.30
N LEU A 89 -10.96 2.74 12.05
CA LEU A 89 -11.70 3.43 11.00
C LEU A 89 -13.20 3.14 11.08
N PHE A 90 -13.57 1.92 11.48
CA PHE A 90 -14.94 1.46 11.59
C PHE A 90 -15.38 1.30 13.04
N PRO A 91 -16.69 1.30 13.31
CA PRO A 91 -17.21 1.05 14.66
C PRO A 91 -16.79 -0.32 15.18
N HIS A 92 -16.63 -0.41 16.49
CA HIS A 92 -16.09 -1.58 17.18
C HIS A 92 -16.97 -2.83 17.16
N GLN A 93 -18.29 -2.67 16.93
CA GLN A 93 -19.25 -3.76 17.06
C GLN A 93 -19.84 -4.12 15.71
N PHE A 94 -19.36 -5.20 15.13
CA PHE A 94 -20.00 -5.90 14.02
C PHE A 94 -19.97 -7.41 14.33
N GLU A 95 -21.06 -8.10 13.99
CA GLU A 95 -21.23 -9.52 14.26
C GLU A 95 -20.53 -10.39 13.20
N PHE A 96 -20.47 -9.89 11.97
CA PHE A 96 -19.92 -10.61 10.84
C PHE A 96 -18.97 -9.75 10.01
N VAL A 97 -17.89 -10.38 9.55
CA VAL A 97 -16.99 -9.84 8.53
C VAL A 97 -17.02 -10.78 7.33
N VAL A 98 -17.65 -10.36 6.24
CA VAL A 98 -17.71 -11.14 5.00
C VAL A 98 -16.65 -10.64 4.05
N ILE A 99 -15.74 -11.51 3.63
CA ILE A 99 -14.64 -11.19 2.73
C ILE A 99 -14.85 -11.95 1.42
N ASP A 100 -15.23 -11.21 0.40
CA ASP A 100 -15.32 -11.73 -0.97
C ASP A 100 -13.94 -11.66 -1.64
N GLU A 101 -13.74 -12.51 -2.68
CA GLU A 101 -12.42 -12.69 -3.33
C GLU A 101 -11.28 -12.94 -2.32
N ALA A 102 -11.58 -13.79 -1.34
CA ALA A 102 -10.69 -14.06 -0.20
C ALA A 102 -9.31 -14.62 -0.61
N HIS A 103 -9.17 -15.13 -1.84
CA HIS A 103 -7.88 -15.55 -2.39
C HIS A 103 -6.83 -14.42 -2.40
N ASN A 104 -7.27 -13.15 -2.37
CA ASN A 104 -6.40 -11.97 -2.29
C ASN A 104 -6.02 -11.57 -0.86
N LEU A 105 -6.67 -12.16 0.16
CA LEU A 105 -6.60 -11.69 1.54
C LEU A 105 -5.17 -11.61 2.09
N GLU A 106 -4.37 -12.65 1.88
CA GLU A 106 -2.97 -12.66 2.34
C GLU A 106 -2.16 -11.50 1.74
N SER A 107 -2.31 -11.28 0.44
CA SER A 107 -1.60 -10.18 -0.25
C SER A 107 -2.04 -8.81 0.24
N ARG A 108 -3.31 -8.62 0.58
CA ARG A 108 -3.85 -7.35 1.13
C ARG A 108 -3.38 -7.11 2.55
N VAL A 109 -3.40 -8.14 3.39
CA VAL A 109 -2.82 -8.03 4.74
C VAL A 109 -1.33 -7.72 4.65
N ARG A 110 -0.58 -8.44 3.80
CA ARG A 110 0.84 -8.16 3.54
C ARG A 110 1.08 -6.71 3.13
N SER A 111 0.32 -6.21 2.16
CA SER A 111 0.38 -4.82 1.72
C SER A 111 0.13 -3.83 2.86
N SER A 112 -0.84 -4.11 3.73
CA SER A 112 -1.17 -3.23 4.86
C SER A 112 -0.07 -3.13 5.91
N TYR A 113 0.80 -4.14 6.00
CA TYR A 113 1.96 -4.17 6.90
C TYR A 113 3.27 -3.79 6.21
N THR A 114 3.27 -3.66 4.88
CA THR A 114 4.46 -3.21 4.16
C THR A 114 4.73 -1.74 4.48
N GLN A 115 5.95 -1.46 4.88
CA GLN A 115 6.46 -0.10 5.12
C GLN A 115 7.45 0.26 4.01
N ASP A 116 7.34 1.47 3.50
CA ASP A 116 8.14 1.98 2.40
C ASP A 116 8.91 3.23 2.81
N MET A 117 10.23 3.14 2.71
CA MET A 117 11.16 4.25 2.94
C MET A 117 11.82 4.67 1.63
N ASN A 118 11.60 5.88 1.20
CA ASN A 118 12.28 6.43 0.03
C ASN A 118 13.00 7.72 0.37
N TYR A 119 14.07 7.99 -0.35
CA TYR A 119 14.97 9.12 -0.11
C TYR A 119 14.24 10.46 -0.04
N ARG A 120 13.39 10.77 -1.03
CA ARG A 120 12.72 12.08 -1.12
C ARG A 120 11.74 12.29 0.03
N LYS A 121 10.93 11.27 0.32
CA LYS A 121 9.96 11.33 1.43
C LYS A 121 10.68 11.56 2.75
N MET A 122 11.70 10.77 3.04
CA MET A 122 12.47 10.86 4.28
C MET A 122 13.17 12.21 4.42
N PHE A 123 13.74 12.72 3.32
CA PHE A 123 14.35 14.05 3.29
C PHE A 123 13.34 15.15 3.62
N GLN A 124 12.15 15.11 3.03
CA GLN A 124 11.08 16.09 3.27
C GLN A 124 10.52 16.01 4.69
N GLU A 125 10.37 14.82 5.25
CA GLU A 125 9.91 14.60 6.63
C GLU A 125 10.91 15.17 7.64
N ALA A 126 12.20 14.98 7.42
CA ALA A 126 13.24 15.57 8.25
C ALA A 126 13.30 17.11 8.12
N ASP A 127 13.12 17.64 6.90
CA ASP A 127 13.05 19.09 6.71
C ASP A 127 11.80 19.71 7.36
N ALA A 128 10.66 19.02 7.34
CA ALA A 128 9.46 19.45 8.03
C ALA A 128 9.68 19.53 9.55
N ALA A 129 10.49 18.65 10.13
CA ALA A 129 10.85 18.70 11.55
C ALA A 129 11.57 19.98 11.95
N ARG A 130 12.21 20.72 11.02
CA ARG A 130 12.77 22.05 11.30
C ARG A 130 11.72 23.07 11.72
N GLN A 131 10.47 22.93 11.28
CA GLN A 131 9.40 23.82 11.67
C GLN A 131 9.01 23.65 13.15
N ILE A 132 9.26 22.44 13.70
CA ILE A 132 9.06 22.13 15.12
C ILE A 132 10.10 22.85 15.98
N ASN A 133 11.25 23.18 15.41
CA ASN A 133 12.47 23.59 16.07
C ASN A 133 12.51 25.04 16.56
N ARG A 134 11.38 25.74 16.72
CA ARG A 134 11.41 27.15 17.16
C ARG A 134 11.95 27.34 18.59
N SER A 135 11.95 26.30 19.40
CA SER A 135 12.40 26.31 20.80
C SER A 135 13.73 25.58 21.06
N ILE A 136 14.05 24.53 20.28
CA ILE A 136 15.26 23.71 20.48
C ILE A 136 16.50 24.38 19.89
N GLY A 137 16.37 25.01 18.72
CA GLY A 137 17.42 25.78 18.06
C GLY A 137 18.56 24.96 17.46
N GLU A 138 19.78 25.47 17.60
CA GLU A 138 20.97 24.98 16.91
C GLU A 138 21.31 23.48 17.09
N PRO A 139 21.10 22.84 18.26
CA PRO A 139 21.38 21.41 18.41
C PRO A 139 20.58 20.52 17.46
N LEU A 140 19.29 20.77 17.27
CA LEU A 140 18.44 20.00 16.35
C LEU A 140 18.82 20.29 14.90
N ASP A 141 19.14 21.54 14.53
CA ASP A 141 19.58 21.89 13.19
C ASP A 141 20.88 21.18 12.81
N ASN A 142 21.82 21.01 13.74
CA ASN A 142 23.04 20.27 13.53
C ASN A 142 22.73 18.78 13.29
N LYS A 143 21.80 18.20 14.05
CA LYS A 143 21.40 16.81 13.88
C LYS A 143 20.65 16.59 12.57
N LEU A 144 19.80 17.51 12.14
CA LEU A 144 19.12 17.42 10.83
C LEU A 144 20.09 17.52 9.66
N ARG A 145 21.18 18.32 9.79
CA ARG A 145 22.26 18.34 8.78
C ARG A 145 23.03 17.02 8.75
N GLU A 146 23.34 16.45 9.91
CA GLU A 146 23.96 15.13 10.03
C GLU A 146 23.06 14.05 9.44
N TYR A 147 21.76 14.08 9.72
CA TYR A 147 20.77 13.17 9.18
C TYR A 147 20.77 13.16 7.64
N HIS A 148 20.71 14.34 7.00
CA HIS A 148 20.71 14.43 5.53
C HIS A 148 22.01 13.86 4.92
N LYS A 149 23.15 14.08 5.57
CA LYS A 149 24.41 13.49 5.14
C LYS A 149 24.38 11.97 5.23
N LEU A 150 23.95 11.42 6.37
CA LEU A 150 23.90 9.99 6.62
C LEU A 150 22.84 9.29 5.75
N LEU A 151 21.68 9.92 5.55
CA LEU A 151 20.64 9.46 4.61
C LEU A 151 21.22 9.29 3.20
N ASN A 152 21.98 10.30 2.75
CA ASN A 152 22.66 10.24 1.47
C ASN A 152 23.68 9.10 1.39
N GLU A 153 24.47 8.86 2.43
CA GLU A 153 25.45 7.77 2.48
C GLU A 153 24.75 6.39 2.45
N VAL A 154 23.66 6.21 3.20
CA VAL A 154 22.88 4.96 3.22
C VAL A 154 22.29 4.68 1.84
N PHE A 155 21.58 5.64 1.23
CA PHE A 155 20.96 5.43 -0.07
C PHE A 155 21.96 5.30 -1.23
N THR A 156 23.14 5.90 -1.11
CA THR A 156 24.24 5.67 -2.06
C THR A 156 24.74 4.23 -1.97
N ALA A 157 24.87 3.69 -0.75
CA ALA A 157 25.26 2.30 -0.57
C ALA A 157 24.20 1.31 -1.05
N LEU A 158 22.90 1.62 -0.89
CA LEU A 158 21.80 0.84 -1.45
C LEU A 158 21.85 0.86 -2.99
N GLN A 159 22.08 2.02 -3.60
CA GLN A 159 22.26 2.15 -5.05
C GLN A 159 23.40 1.29 -5.58
N GLU A 160 24.50 1.22 -4.86
CA GLU A 160 25.65 0.37 -5.23
C GLU A 160 25.29 -1.12 -5.15
N GLN A 161 24.49 -1.54 -4.15
CA GLN A 161 23.98 -2.90 -4.06
C GLN A 161 23.08 -3.25 -5.25
N ILE A 162 22.20 -2.34 -5.66
CA ILE A 162 21.35 -2.52 -6.86
C ILE A 162 22.21 -2.69 -8.10
N ARG A 163 23.20 -1.79 -8.33
CA ARG A 163 24.09 -1.87 -9.50
C ARG A 163 24.83 -3.20 -9.62
N LYS A 164 25.26 -3.76 -8.48
CA LYS A 164 25.92 -5.07 -8.45
C LYS A 164 24.99 -6.20 -8.81
N GLN A 165 23.75 -6.16 -8.32
CA GLN A 165 22.74 -7.16 -8.65
C GLN A 165 22.31 -7.06 -10.11
N ASP A 166 22.14 -5.84 -10.65
CA ASP A 166 21.86 -5.62 -12.08
C ASP A 166 22.97 -6.19 -12.96
N ALA A 167 24.24 -5.88 -12.66
CA ALA A 167 25.37 -6.38 -13.43
C ALA A 167 25.50 -7.91 -13.42
N TYR A 168 25.03 -8.56 -12.34
CA TYR A 168 24.95 -10.02 -12.28
C TYR A 168 23.77 -10.56 -13.12
N ALA A 169 22.61 -9.96 -12.98
CA ALA A 169 21.40 -10.36 -13.69
C ALA A 169 21.52 -10.17 -15.21
N GLU A 170 22.14 -9.09 -15.67
CA GLU A 170 22.43 -8.84 -17.08
C GLU A 170 23.27 -9.97 -17.73
N LYS A 171 24.25 -10.51 -16.98
CA LYS A 171 25.05 -11.65 -17.45
C LYS A 171 24.23 -12.93 -17.61
N GLU A 172 23.19 -13.10 -16.80
CA GLU A 172 22.28 -14.24 -16.84
C GLU A 172 21.04 -14.00 -17.73
N GLY A 173 20.89 -12.82 -18.33
CA GLY A 173 19.74 -12.46 -19.15
C GLY A 173 18.43 -12.33 -18.35
N ARG A 174 18.50 -12.05 -17.05
CA ARG A 174 17.34 -11.90 -16.15
C ARG A 174 17.04 -10.44 -15.87
N GLU A 175 15.77 -10.15 -15.61
CA GLU A 175 15.32 -8.88 -15.06
C GLU A 175 15.04 -9.03 -13.56
N ILE A 176 15.42 -8.01 -12.77
CA ILE A 176 15.17 -7.98 -11.33
C ILE A 176 14.08 -6.96 -11.03
N GLU A 177 12.98 -7.42 -10.46
CA GLU A 177 11.90 -6.53 -9.97
C GLU A 177 12.14 -6.10 -8.51
N ARG A 178 12.75 -6.97 -7.71
CA ARG A 178 13.05 -6.74 -6.29
C ARG A 178 14.48 -7.13 -5.98
N TYR A 179 15.22 -6.21 -5.41
CA TYR A 179 16.63 -6.38 -5.05
C TYR A 179 16.76 -6.75 -3.58
N SER A 180 17.65 -7.66 -3.28
CA SER A 180 17.98 -8.02 -1.90
C SER A 180 18.77 -6.90 -1.21
N VAL A 181 18.57 -6.76 0.10
CA VAL A 181 19.31 -5.80 0.93
C VAL A 181 20.32 -6.54 1.77
N GLU A 182 21.53 -6.03 1.82
CA GLU A 182 22.62 -6.51 2.69
C GLU A 182 22.94 -5.43 3.75
N PRO A 183 22.28 -5.45 4.93
CA PRO A 183 22.43 -4.41 5.94
C PRO A 183 23.88 -4.26 6.44
N LYS A 184 24.62 -5.36 6.58
CA LYS A 184 26.05 -5.36 7.02
C LYS A 184 26.97 -4.56 6.08
N LYS A 185 26.56 -4.32 4.83
CA LYS A 185 27.31 -3.50 3.87
C LYS A 185 26.98 -2.01 3.95
N LEU A 186 25.99 -1.62 4.73
CA LEU A 186 25.59 -0.23 4.95
C LEU A 186 26.38 0.38 6.10
N ARG A 187 27.61 0.82 5.83
CA ARG A 187 28.56 1.33 6.86
C ARG A 187 28.02 2.49 7.69
N ALA A 188 27.16 3.31 7.11
CA ALA A 188 26.55 4.46 7.78
C ALA A 188 25.33 4.10 8.63
N LEU A 189 24.79 2.87 8.52
CA LEU A 189 23.52 2.48 9.12
C LEU A 189 23.48 2.69 10.63
N GLU A 190 24.52 2.28 11.35
CA GLU A 190 24.62 2.44 12.81
C GLU A 190 24.52 3.92 13.22
N LYS A 191 25.34 4.77 12.58
CA LYS A 191 25.34 6.22 12.85
C LYS A 191 24.00 6.84 12.47
N PHE A 192 23.38 6.38 11.38
CA PHE A 192 22.09 6.86 10.93
C PHE A 192 20.99 6.55 11.94
N CYS A 193 20.93 5.32 12.45
CA CYS A 193 19.99 4.93 13.52
C CYS A 193 20.20 5.82 14.77
N GLY A 194 21.44 6.04 15.20
CA GLY A 194 21.74 6.92 16.32
C GLY A 194 21.30 8.37 16.08
N CYS A 195 21.52 8.88 14.87
CA CYS A 195 21.12 10.23 14.51
C CYS A 195 19.58 10.42 14.53
N ILE A 196 18.82 9.46 14.00
CA ILE A 196 17.34 9.49 14.06
C ILE A 196 16.87 9.45 15.52
N HIS A 197 17.47 8.59 16.32
CA HIS A 197 17.17 8.49 17.75
C HIS A 197 17.40 9.82 18.48
N ASP A 198 18.55 10.46 18.24
CA ASP A 198 18.86 11.76 18.84
C ASP A 198 17.84 12.84 18.43
N ILE A 199 17.42 12.86 17.15
CA ILE A 199 16.40 13.79 16.68
C ILE A 199 15.07 13.56 17.42
N ASN A 200 14.61 12.31 17.50
CA ASN A 200 13.39 11.96 18.23
C ASN A 200 13.48 12.31 19.70
N PHE A 201 14.65 12.09 20.31
CA PHE A 201 14.91 12.46 21.68
C PHE A 201 14.83 13.98 21.90
N TYR A 202 15.47 14.80 21.06
CA TYR A 202 15.39 16.27 21.16
C TYR A 202 13.95 16.77 21.00
N ILE A 203 13.21 16.22 20.02
CA ILE A 203 11.82 16.58 19.80
C ILE A 203 10.97 16.22 21.03
N SER A 204 11.13 15.03 21.60
CA SER A 204 10.38 14.57 22.77
C SER A 204 10.66 15.40 24.04
N MET A 205 11.87 15.92 24.19
CA MET A 205 12.25 16.78 25.32
C MET A 205 11.61 18.16 25.25
N ASP A 206 11.41 18.70 24.04
CA ASP A 206 10.80 20.03 23.85
C ASP A 206 9.28 20.01 24.04
N PHE A 207 8.64 18.88 23.74
CA PHE A 207 7.22 18.68 24.00
C PHE A 207 6.99 18.22 25.45
N GLY A 208 7.13 19.15 26.42
CA GLY A 208 6.66 18.89 27.78
C GLY A 208 5.19 18.42 27.74
N LEU A 209 4.83 17.54 28.67
CA LEU A 209 3.53 16.85 28.74
C LEU A 209 2.27 17.74 28.68
N ASP A 210 2.43 19.07 28.82
CA ASP A 210 1.32 20.02 28.93
C ASP A 210 0.95 20.77 27.63
N ASP A 211 1.71 20.65 26.53
CA ASP A 211 1.42 21.41 25.30
C ASP A 211 0.73 20.56 24.21
N TYR A 212 -0.44 20.06 24.56
CA TYR A 212 -1.29 19.24 23.66
C TYR A 212 -1.68 19.95 22.35
N SER A 213 -1.62 21.28 22.30
CA SER A 213 -1.92 22.06 21.10
C SER A 213 -0.75 22.07 20.10
N ARG A 214 0.50 22.17 20.58
CA ARG A 214 1.69 22.11 19.75
C ARG A 214 1.98 20.68 19.27
N ASN A 215 1.87 19.69 20.14
CA ASN A 215 2.00 18.28 19.82
C ASN A 215 1.13 17.84 18.64
N ARG A 216 0.04 18.52 18.42
CA ARG A 216 -0.91 18.15 17.40
C ARG A 216 -0.59 18.69 16.01
N ASP A 217 -0.07 19.91 15.95
CA ASP A 217 0.30 20.52 14.66
C ASP A 217 1.48 19.79 14.01
N TYR A 218 2.26 19.04 14.81
CA TYR A 218 3.45 18.32 14.39
C TYR A 218 3.41 16.80 14.66
N SER A 219 2.28 16.25 15.10
CA SER A 219 2.15 14.82 15.43
C SER A 219 2.57 13.91 14.28
N ARG A 220 2.31 14.37 13.05
CA ARG A 220 2.62 13.63 11.82
C ARG A 220 4.11 13.57 11.54
N GLU A 221 4.84 14.67 11.71
CA GLU A 221 6.27 14.74 11.53
C GLU A 221 6.99 13.90 12.57
N ILE A 222 6.50 13.94 13.81
CA ILE A 222 7.02 13.11 14.92
C ILE A 222 6.78 11.63 14.62
N GLU A 223 5.56 11.24 14.27
CA GLU A 223 5.21 9.85 13.93
C GLU A 223 6.05 9.33 12.75
N ALA A 224 6.28 10.18 11.73
CA ALA A 224 7.11 9.81 10.58
C ALA A 224 8.57 9.52 10.97
N LEU A 225 9.17 10.35 11.83
CA LEU A 225 10.53 10.14 12.32
C LEU A 225 10.64 8.91 13.26
N GLU A 226 9.64 8.69 14.10
CA GLU A 226 9.57 7.47 14.91
C GLU A 226 9.40 6.20 14.06
N GLU A 227 8.60 6.28 12.99
CA GLU A 227 8.44 5.18 12.03
C GLU A 227 9.77 4.87 11.33
N GLN A 228 10.50 5.89 10.91
CA GLN A 228 11.84 5.73 10.36
C GLN A 228 12.80 5.09 11.37
N GLU A 229 12.79 5.53 12.63
CA GLU A 229 13.63 4.96 13.68
C GLU A 229 13.35 3.47 13.87
N ARG A 230 12.07 3.08 14.00
CA ARG A 230 11.66 1.67 14.11
C ARG A 230 12.10 0.85 12.90
N PHE A 231 11.88 1.37 11.70
CA PHE A 231 12.25 0.71 10.45
C PHE A 231 13.76 0.42 10.37
N PHE A 232 14.58 1.42 10.59
CA PHE A 232 16.05 1.26 10.47
C PHE A 232 16.66 0.48 11.63
N LYS A 233 16.07 0.52 12.82
CA LYS A 233 16.41 -0.39 13.92
C LYS A 233 16.12 -1.85 13.56
N SER A 234 14.96 -2.13 12.97
CA SER A 234 14.60 -3.46 12.48
C SER A 234 15.53 -3.92 11.35
N LEU A 235 15.86 -3.05 10.40
CA LEU A 235 16.80 -3.36 9.31
C LEU A 235 18.19 -3.73 9.83
N LYS A 236 18.65 -3.10 10.90
CA LYS A 236 19.94 -3.35 11.53
C LYS A 236 19.97 -4.64 12.33
N ALA A 237 18.84 -5.08 12.88
CA ALA A 237 18.77 -6.23 13.77
C ALA A 237 19.09 -7.54 13.01
N GLU A 238 19.99 -8.37 13.58
CA GLU A 238 20.33 -9.67 12.99
C GLU A 238 19.15 -10.65 13.00
N ASP A 239 18.33 -10.59 14.05
CA ASP A 239 17.14 -11.44 14.25
C ASP A 239 15.84 -10.71 13.88
N SER A 240 15.90 -9.80 12.90
CA SER A 240 14.70 -9.09 12.48
C SER A 240 13.59 -10.04 12.05
N GLU A 241 12.38 -9.79 12.54
CA GLU A 241 11.17 -10.51 12.12
C GLU A 241 10.63 -10.03 10.76
N ASP A 242 11.27 -9.02 10.17
CA ASP A 242 10.91 -8.45 8.88
C ASP A 242 11.78 -8.99 7.73
N ILE A 243 11.21 -8.98 6.53
CA ILE A 243 11.91 -9.17 5.27
C ILE A 243 12.11 -7.79 4.65
N PHE A 244 13.31 -7.53 4.13
CA PHE A 244 13.64 -6.26 3.48
C PHE A 244 13.99 -6.47 2.01
N TRP A 245 13.53 -5.57 1.16
CA TRP A 245 13.90 -5.54 -0.26
C TRP A 245 13.93 -4.10 -0.77
N MET A 246 14.55 -3.92 -1.94
CA MET A 246 14.55 -2.65 -2.66
C MET A 246 13.81 -2.79 -3.98
N THR A 247 13.17 -1.69 -4.40
CA THR A 247 12.67 -1.50 -5.77
C THR A 247 13.18 -0.16 -6.29
N THR A 248 13.28 0.00 -7.61
CA THR A 248 13.67 1.28 -8.22
C THR A 248 12.93 1.50 -9.54
N LYS A 249 12.59 2.76 -9.82
CA LYS A 249 12.01 3.21 -11.10
C LYS A 249 13.05 3.96 -11.95
N GLY A 250 14.30 3.56 -11.90
CA GLY A 250 15.38 4.21 -12.63
C GLY A 250 16.71 4.13 -11.89
N LYS A 251 17.76 4.78 -12.47
CA LYS A 251 19.14 4.66 -11.98
C LYS A 251 19.50 5.61 -10.83
N SER A 252 18.63 6.57 -10.47
CA SER A 252 18.89 7.51 -9.38
C SER A 252 18.54 6.92 -8.03
N ARG A 253 19.37 7.20 -7.00
CA ARG A 253 19.07 6.84 -5.61
C ARG A 253 17.75 7.41 -5.10
N GLU A 254 17.32 8.55 -5.63
CA GLU A 254 16.07 9.18 -5.25
C GLU A 254 14.83 8.37 -5.67
N ASN A 255 15.00 7.42 -6.59
CA ASN A 255 13.97 6.52 -7.06
C ASN A 255 13.98 5.16 -6.34
N ILE A 256 14.93 4.96 -5.41
CA ILE A 256 14.98 3.74 -4.60
C ILE A 256 13.90 3.81 -3.53
N CYS A 257 13.12 2.75 -3.46
CA CYS A 257 12.21 2.47 -2.36
C CYS A 257 12.76 1.25 -1.61
N LEU A 258 13.07 1.45 -0.33
CA LEU A 258 13.44 0.39 0.59
C LEU A 258 12.20 -0.01 1.37
N SER A 259 11.80 -1.27 1.23
CA SER A 259 10.56 -1.79 1.79
C SER A 259 10.81 -2.85 2.85
N SER A 260 9.93 -2.95 3.83
CA SER A 260 9.90 -4.05 4.78
C SER A 260 8.50 -4.63 4.95
N CYS A 261 8.43 -5.91 5.31
CA CYS A 261 7.19 -6.58 5.66
C CYS A 261 7.48 -7.70 6.67
N PRO A 262 6.61 -7.94 7.66
CA PRO A 262 6.74 -9.07 8.57
C PRO A 262 6.83 -10.42 7.84
N LYS A 263 7.68 -11.32 8.33
CA LYS A 263 7.84 -12.68 7.77
C LYS A 263 6.57 -13.51 7.90
N GLU A 264 5.89 -13.40 9.03
CA GLU A 264 4.78 -14.27 9.43
C GLU A 264 3.41 -13.59 9.21
N VAL A 265 3.13 -13.16 7.97
CA VAL A 265 1.85 -12.53 7.61
C VAL A 265 0.66 -13.47 7.83
N ASP A 266 0.86 -14.77 7.71
CA ASP A 266 -0.14 -15.81 7.99
C ASP A 266 -0.61 -15.76 9.46
N LYS A 267 0.32 -15.61 10.41
CA LYS A 267 -0.02 -15.45 11.84
C LYS A 267 -0.74 -14.12 12.11
N LEU A 268 -0.30 -13.04 11.44
CA LEU A 268 -0.96 -11.75 11.54
C LEU A 268 -2.39 -11.82 11.01
N THR A 269 -2.61 -12.44 9.86
CA THR A 269 -3.95 -12.64 9.29
C THR A 269 -4.85 -13.43 10.24
N SER A 270 -4.32 -14.51 10.81
CA SER A 270 -5.06 -15.30 11.80
C SER A 270 -5.44 -14.49 13.03
N ARG A 271 -4.51 -13.70 13.56
CA ARG A 271 -4.76 -12.84 14.72
C ARG A 271 -5.78 -11.75 14.43
N LEU A 272 -5.73 -11.15 13.24
CA LEU A 272 -6.64 -10.08 12.82
C LEU A 272 -8.09 -10.56 12.66
N LEU A 273 -8.30 -11.75 12.11
CA LEU A 273 -9.59 -12.16 11.59
C LEU A 273 -10.22 -13.37 12.28
N PHE A 274 -9.41 -14.26 12.89
CA PHE A 274 -9.92 -15.54 13.40
C PHE A 274 -9.77 -15.71 14.91
N GLN A 275 -9.05 -14.82 15.58
CA GLN A 275 -8.85 -14.89 17.03
C GLN A 275 -9.72 -13.88 17.80
N SER A 276 -10.48 -13.04 17.10
CA SER A 276 -11.43 -12.14 17.74
C SER A 276 -12.67 -12.92 18.20
N GLU A 277 -13.14 -12.63 19.39
CA GLU A 277 -14.42 -13.14 19.92
C GLU A 277 -15.60 -12.21 19.57
N ASP A 278 -15.32 -11.04 19.00
CA ASP A 278 -16.34 -10.02 18.78
C ASP A 278 -17.13 -10.23 17.46
N PHE A 279 -16.58 -10.99 16.51
CA PHE A 279 -17.22 -11.22 15.22
C PHE A 279 -16.85 -12.56 14.59
N THR A 280 -17.70 -13.02 13.69
CA THR A 280 -17.46 -14.23 12.87
C THR A 280 -16.98 -13.83 11.49
N THR A 281 -15.87 -14.40 11.03
CA THR A 281 -15.33 -14.16 9.68
C THR A 281 -15.86 -15.21 8.70
N ILE A 282 -16.40 -14.73 7.58
CA ILE A 282 -16.88 -15.55 6.46
C ILE A 282 -16.02 -15.23 5.24
N LEU A 283 -15.43 -16.25 4.64
CA LEU A 283 -14.57 -16.12 3.46
C LEU A 283 -15.26 -16.73 2.25
N THR A 284 -15.31 -16.01 1.14
CA THR A 284 -15.85 -16.49 -0.13
C THR A 284 -14.92 -16.13 -1.29
N SER A 285 -14.83 -17.02 -2.27
CA SER A 285 -14.06 -16.76 -3.50
C SER A 285 -14.37 -17.83 -4.55
N ALA A 286 -14.33 -17.45 -5.82
CA ALA A 286 -14.44 -18.38 -6.94
C ALA A 286 -13.18 -19.26 -7.13
N THR A 287 -12.02 -18.82 -6.63
CA THR A 287 -10.69 -19.42 -6.92
C THR A 287 -9.88 -19.73 -5.66
N ILE A 288 -10.53 -20.19 -4.60
CA ILE A 288 -9.93 -20.43 -3.30
C ILE A 288 -9.25 -21.81 -3.19
N THR A 289 -9.65 -22.74 -4.06
CA THR A 289 -9.10 -24.10 -4.07
C THR A 289 -7.95 -24.24 -5.06
N SER A 290 -6.98 -25.10 -4.71
CA SER A 290 -5.86 -25.46 -5.55
C SER A 290 -5.70 -27.00 -5.57
N GLY A 291 -6.21 -27.67 -6.58
CA GLY A 291 -6.11 -29.12 -6.74
C GLY A 291 -7.44 -29.82 -6.93
N ASN A 292 -7.39 -31.12 -7.26
CA ASN A 292 -8.53 -31.97 -7.56
C ASN A 292 -8.49 -33.27 -6.72
N SER A 293 -8.23 -33.14 -5.42
CA SER A 293 -8.24 -34.28 -4.50
C SER A 293 -9.68 -34.67 -4.15
N ASP A 294 -9.96 -35.97 -4.02
CA ASP A 294 -11.23 -36.49 -3.53
C ASP A 294 -11.53 -36.02 -2.10
N ASN A 295 -10.49 -35.77 -1.31
CA ASN A 295 -10.65 -35.07 -0.05
C ASN A 295 -10.65 -33.56 -0.29
N TYR A 296 -11.81 -32.95 -0.29
CA TYR A 296 -11.99 -31.54 -0.60
C TYR A 296 -11.18 -30.59 0.33
N LEU A 297 -10.92 -30.97 1.58
CA LEU A 297 -10.08 -30.17 2.48
C LEU A 297 -8.63 -30.03 1.97
N MET A 298 -8.13 -31.04 1.24
CA MET A 298 -6.81 -30.94 0.63
C MET A 298 -6.73 -29.90 -0.48
N ASN A 299 -7.87 -29.64 -1.15
CA ASN A 299 -7.95 -28.62 -2.19
C ASN A 299 -7.83 -27.20 -1.61
N TYR A 300 -8.18 -27.00 -0.34
CA TYR A 300 -8.03 -25.74 0.39
C TYR A 300 -6.68 -25.58 1.11
N ARG A 301 -5.85 -26.64 1.15
CA ARG A 301 -4.64 -26.69 1.99
C ARG A 301 -3.71 -25.49 1.80
N TYR A 302 -3.48 -25.07 0.56
CA TYR A 302 -2.65 -23.92 0.26
C TYR A 302 -3.21 -22.65 0.92
N PHE A 303 -4.48 -22.37 0.67
CA PHE A 303 -5.14 -21.19 1.21
C PHE A 303 -5.21 -21.21 2.75
N ILE A 304 -5.64 -22.33 3.33
CA ILE A 304 -5.70 -22.53 4.79
C ILE A 304 -4.35 -22.23 5.46
N ASN A 305 -3.26 -22.71 4.87
CA ASN A 305 -1.93 -22.51 5.42
C ASN A 305 -1.47 -21.04 5.29
N ASN A 306 -1.74 -20.39 4.16
CA ASN A 306 -1.30 -19.01 3.90
C ASN A 306 -1.96 -17.97 4.81
N ILE A 307 -3.17 -18.24 5.29
CA ILE A 307 -3.89 -17.33 6.18
C ILE A 307 -4.03 -17.88 7.62
N LYS A 308 -3.48 -19.08 7.89
CA LYS A 308 -3.66 -19.79 9.17
C LYS A 308 -5.12 -19.91 9.59
N PHE A 309 -5.99 -20.24 8.63
CA PHE A 309 -7.40 -20.46 8.94
C PHE A 309 -7.57 -21.62 9.92
N PRO A 310 -8.34 -21.45 11.01
CA PRO A 310 -8.46 -22.46 12.08
C PRO A 310 -9.45 -23.57 11.68
N TYR A 311 -9.16 -24.36 10.65
CA TYR A 311 -10.06 -25.34 10.02
C TYR A 311 -10.62 -26.40 11.00
N LYS A 312 -9.98 -26.62 12.16
CA LYS A 312 -10.51 -27.52 13.20
C LYS A 312 -11.65 -26.92 14.03
N LYS A 313 -11.74 -25.58 14.06
CA LYS A 313 -12.77 -24.81 14.77
C LYS A 313 -13.74 -24.15 13.81
N GLY A 314 -13.30 -23.90 12.58
CA GLY A 314 -14.09 -23.30 11.52
C GLY A 314 -14.83 -24.32 10.67
N ILE A 315 -15.74 -23.85 9.85
CA ILE A 315 -16.49 -24.65 8.87
C ILE A 315 -15.87 -24.42 7.48
N VAL A 316 -15.54 -25.50 6.80
CA VAL A 316 -15.10 -25.46 5.40
C VAL A 316 -16.16 -26.19 4.55
N SER A 317 -16.82 -25.50 3.64
CA SER A 317 -17.79 -26.09 2.74
C SER A 317 -17.13 -26.83 1.57
N GLU A 318 -17.82 -27.79 1.00
CA GLU A 318 -17.38 -28.39 -0.26
C GLU A 318 -17.32 -27.34 -1.37
N PRO A 319 -16.30 -27.41 -2.26
CA PRO A 319 -16.20 -26.50 -3.38
C PRO A 319 -17.41 -26.67 -4.32
N LYS A 320 -17.99 -25.57 -4.74
CA LYS A 320 -19.04 -25.59 -5.76
C LYS A 320 -18.38 -25.64 -7.13
N GLN A 321 -18.88 -26.53 -7.98
CA GLN A 321 -18.42 -26.60 -9.36
C GLN A 321 -18.97 -25.44 -10.19
N SER A 322 -18.22 -25.03 -11.20
CA SER A 322 -18.71 -24.03 -12.15
C SER A 322 -19.91 -24.57 -12.92
N PRO A 323 -20.98 -23.79 -13.10
CA PRO A 323 -22.12 -24.18 -13.93
C PRO A 323 -21.81 -24.13 -15.43
N PHE A 324 -20.64 -23.65 -15.83
CA PHE A 324 -20.28 -23.48 -17.23
C PHE A 324 -19.54 -24.70 -17.78
N ALA A 325 -19.97 -25.19 -18.95
CA ALA A 325 -19.31 -26.25 -19.70
C ALA A 325 -18.14 -25.65 -20.51
N TYR A 326 -17.00 -25.44 -19.85
CA TYR A 326 -15.83 -24.79 -20.47
C TYR A 326 -15.22 -25.59 -21.62
N ASP A 327 -15.25 -26.89 -21.55
CA ASP A 327 -14.80 -27.83 -22.60
C ASP A 327 -15.60 -27.68 -23.90
N GLU A 328 -16.86 -27.24 -23.83
CA GLU A 328 -17.70 -27.02 -25.01
C GLU A 328 -17.73 -25.55 -25.46
N HIS A 329 -17.61 -24.60 -24.51
CA HIS A 329 -17.90 -23.18 -24.76
C HIS A 329 -16.68 -22.25 -24.59
N ALA A 330 -15.50 -22.79 -24.25
CA ALA A 330 -14.30 -21.98 -24.10
C ALA A 330 -13.21 -22.40 -25.08
N MET A 331 -12.53 -21.42 -25.66
CA MET A 331 -11.36 -21.59 -26.48
C MET A 331 -10.26 -20.62 -26.01
N ILE A 332 -9.06 -21.12 -25.82
CA ILE A 332 -7.89 -20.30 -25.50
C ILE A 332 -7.18 -19.95 -26.81
N TYR A 333 -7.07 -18.66 -27.08
CA TYR A 333 -6.27 -18.11 -28.16
C TYR A 333 -5.09 -17.34 -27.58
N TYR A 334 -3.89 -17.58 -28.09
CA TYR A 334 -2.69 -16.85 -27.74
C TYR A 334 -1.83 -16.58 -28.97
N THR A 335 -1.01 -15.53 -28.91
CA THR A 335 -0.08 -15.15 -29.98
C THR A 335 1.34 -15.56 -29.61
N GLU A 336 2.04 -16.25 -30.49
CA GLU A 336 3.40 -16.75 -30.23
C GLU A 336 4.50 -15.70 -30.47
N ASN A 337 4.27 -14.75 -31.38
CA ASN A 337 5.32 -13.83 -31.88
C ASN A 337 5.03 -12.36 -31.54
N MET A 338 4.62 -12.07 -30.30
CA MET A 338 4.44 -10.68 -29.86
C MET A 338 5.78 -10.03 -29.50
N PRO A 339 6.00 -8.75 -29.87
CA PRO A 339 7.13 -7.98 -29.36
C PRO A 339 7.15 -7.95 -27.82
N HIS A 340 8.34 -7.81 -27.25
CA HIS A 340 8.48 -7.82 -25.79
C HIS A 340 7.85 -6.57 -25.16
N PRO A 341 6.90 -6.71 -24.19
CA PRO A 341 6.10 -5.58 -23.69
C PRO A 341 6.91 -4.46 -23.03
N SER A 342 8.03 -4.79 -22.36
CA SER A 342 8.87 -3.79 -21.69
C SER A 342 9.98 -3.23 -22.58
N ARG A 343 10.54 -4.03 -23.50
CA ARG A 343 11.68 -3.64 -24.34
C ARG A 343 11.26 -3.01 -25.65
N GLN A 344 10.10 -3.38 -26.17
CA GLN A 344 9.57 -2.97 -27.48
C GLN A 344 8.12 -2.52 -27.34
N ARG A 345 7.85 -1.68 -26.34
CA ARG A 345 6.50 -1.31 -25.92
C ARG A 345 5.63 -0.78 -27.08
N GLU A 346 6.15 0.14 -27.88
CA GLU A 346 5.40 0.71 -29.01
C GLU A 346 5.02 -0.35 -30.05
N GLN A 347 5.95 -1.25 -30.35
CA GLN A 347 5.71 -2.37 -31.28
C GLN A 347 4.72 -3.36 -30.69
N PHE A 348 4.81 -3.63 -29.37
CA PHE A 348 3.88 -4.49 -28.65
C PHE A 348 2.44 -3.94 -28.71
N ILE A 349 2.25 -2.66 -28.42
CA ILE A 349 0.93 -2.01 -28.50
C ILE A 349 0.39 -2.04 -29.93
N ALA A 350 1.23 -1.72 -30.93
CA ALA A 350 0.82 -1.74 -32.34
C ALA A 350 0.40 -3.14 -32.79
N ALA A 351 1.16 -4.18 -32.45
CA ALA A 351 0.83 -5.58 -32.74
C ALA A 351 -0.44 -6.01 -32.00
N GLY A 352 -0.58 -5.64 -30.72
CA GLY A 352 -1.77 -5.92 -29.92
C GLY A 352 -3.05 -5.32 -30.52
N VAL A 353 -2.98 -4.07 -31.03
CA VAL A 353 -4.12 -3.44 -31.72
C VAL A 353 -4.52 -4.22 -32.97
N GLN A 354 -3.57 -4.76 -33.75
CA GLN A 354 -3.91 -5.60 -34.91
C GLN A 354 -4.65 -6.88 -34.51
N GLU A 355 -4.17 -7.56 -33.47
CA GLU A 355 -4.84 -8.78 -32.97
C GLU A 355 -6.24 -8.47 -32.37
N ILE A 356 -6.37 -7.36 -31.65
CA ILE A 356 -7.67 -6.90 -31.14
C ILE A 356 -8.65 -6.64 -32.32
N ILE A 357 -8.25 -5.95 -33.37
CA ILE A 357 -9.08 -5.72 -34.54
C ILE A 357 -9.49 -7.04 -35.21
N ARG A 358 -8.56 -7.99 -35.32
CA ARG A 358 -8.85 -9.31 -35.86
C ARG A 358 -9.92 -10.05 -35.03
N LEU A 359 -9.76 -10.05 -33.70
CA LEU A 359 -10.73 -10.69 -32.81
C LEU A 359 -12.07 -9.98 -32.80
N LEU A 360 -12.12 -8.64 -32.84
CA LEU A 360 -13.34 -7.86 -32.93
C LEU A 360 -14.14 -8.17 -34.21
N ARG A 361 -13.45 -8.42 -35.33
CA ARG A 361 -14.12 -8.84 -36.58
C ARG A 361 -14.72 -10.23 -36.47
N LEU A 362 -13.99 -11.17 -35.83
CA LEU A 362 -14.45 -12.55 -35.64
C LEU A 362 -15.66 -12.64 -34.70
N THR A 363 -15.71 -11.77 -33.70
CA THR A 363 -16.76 -11.76 -32.67
C THR A 363 -17.89 -10.76 -33.00
N GLU A 364 -17.84 -10.12 -34.16
CA GLU A 364 -18.80 -9.08 -34.56
C GLU A 364 -18.92 -7.94 -33.53
N GLY A 365 -17.80 -7.61 -32.87
CA GLY A 365 -17.74 -6.60 -31.83
C GLY A 365 -18.21 -7.05 -30.43
N LYS A 366 -18.69 -8.26 -30.28
CA LYS A 366 -19.13 -8.82 -28.98
C LYS A 366 -17.91 -9.26 -28.15
N THR A 367 -17.10 -8.28 -27.72
CA THR A 367 -15.80 -8.53 -27.10
C THR A 367 -15.61 -7.61 -25.90
N LEU A 368 -15.21 -8.19 -24.77
CA LEU A 368 -14.69 -7.45 -23.61
C LEU A 368 -13.17 -7.54 -23.61
N ILE A 369 -12.50 -6.38 -23.59
CA ILE A 369 -11.04 -6.29 -23.58
C ILE A 369 -10.60 -5.85 -22.19
N LEU A 370 -9.77 -6.67 -21.52
CA LEU A 370 -9.23 -6.39 -20.21
C LEU A 370 -7.77 -5.95 -20.34
N PHE A 371 -7.39 -4.92 -19.57
CA PHE A 371 -6.04 -4.38 -19.54
C PHE A 371 -5.48 -4.42 -18.12
N THR A 372 -4.20 -4.68 -18.00
CA THR A 372 -3.47 -4.60 -16.71
C THR A 372 -3.06 -3.18 -16.36
N ALA A 373 -2.92 -2.29 -17.36
CA ALA A 373 -2.53 -0.89 -17.18
C ALA A 373 -3.54 0.08 -17.82
N LYS A 374 -3.96 1.10 -17.07
CA LYS A 374 -4.83 2.19 -17.58
C LYS A 374 -4.20 2.97 -18.74
N THR A 375 -2.88 3.12 -18.73
CA THR A 375 -2.12 3.77 -19.81
C THR A 375 -2.27 3.02 -21.12
N ASP A 376 -2.08 1.71 -21.10
CA ASP A 376 -2.20 0.87 -22.30
C ASP A 376 -3.63 0.83 -22.83
N MET A 377 -4.60 0.78 -21.93
CA MET A 377 -6.02 0.88 -22.30
C MET A 377 -6.33 2.18 -23.06
N ARG A 378 -5.86 3.32 -22.56
CA ARG A 378 -6.09 4.64 -23.22
C ARG A 378 -5.42 4.73 -24.58
N GLU A 379 -4.18 4.26 -24.66
CA GLU A 379 -3.39 4.27 -25.90
C GLU A 379 -4.02 3.37 -26.97
N VAL A 380 -4.39 2.13 -26.59
CA VAL A 380 -5.07 1.21 -27.51
C VAL A 380 -6.44 1.77 -27.94
N PHE A 381 -7.20 2.37 -27.02
CA PHE A 381 -8.47 3.01 -27.34
C PHE A 381 -8.31 4.12 -28.38
N GLN A 382 -7.32 5.01 -28.21
CA GLN A 382 -7.03 6.06 -29.19
C GLN A 382 -6.66 5.51 -30.56
N LEU A 383 -5.76 4.51 -30.60
CA LEU A 383 -5.35 3.86 -31.84
C LEU A 383 -6.48 3.13 -32.57
N LEU A 384 -7.48 2.63 -31.83
CA LEU A 384 -8.69 2.03 -32.43
C LEU A 384 -9.64 3.10 -32.97
N GLN A 385 -9.74 4.27 -32.31
CA GLN A 385 -10.56 5.39 -32.81
C GLN A 385 -10.00 6.00 -34.09
N ASP A 386 -8.67 6.16 -34.19
CA ASP A 386 -7.99 6.74 -35.35
C ASP A 386 -8.08 5.85 -36.61
N ARG A 387 -8.58 4.64 -36.48
CA ARG A 387 -8.74 3.65 -37.57
C ARG A 387 -10.20 3.45 -38.02
N LYS A 388 -11.12 4.24 -37.47
CA LYS A 388 -12.49 4.32 -37.99
C LYS A 388 -12.54 5.14 -39.29
#